data_70d9278fd8891c0916b9a1669c3bcae6
#
_entry.id   70d9278fd8891c0916b9a1669c3bcae6
#
_cell.length_a   1.000
_cell.length_b   1.000
_cell.length_c   1.000
_cell.angle_alpha   90.00
_cell.angle_beta   90.00
_cell.angle_gamma   90.00
#
_symmetry.space_group_name_H-M   'P 1'
#
loop_
_entity.id
_entity.type
_entity.pdbx_description
1 polymer ?
#
loop_
_entity_poly.entity_id
_entity_poly.type
_entity_poly.pdbx_seq_one_letter_code
_entity_poly.pdbx_strand_id
1 'polypeptide(L)'
;MDHIRNFSIIAHIDHGKSTLADRIIQRCGGLSDREMEAQVLDSMDIERERGITIKAQTAALAYTALDGRIYNLNLIDTPGHVDFSYEVSRSLSACEGALLVVDASQGVEAQTVANCYTALDLGVEVVPVLNKMDLPQADPERAKEEIEDVIGIDASAAIPCSAKTGEGIDEILEAVIARMPAPRGRPDGPPRAMIIDSWFDNYVGVVMLVRVVDGVLRKGDRIRMMATNAVYPLEQLGVFTPKSVPRDALAAGEVGFLIAGIKELQAAKVGDTVTLEKKLPNNAGPASEPLPGFKEIQPQVFAGLYPTEASEYDSLRDALEKLKLNDSSLRYEPEVSQALGFGFRCGFLGLLHMEIVQERLEREFDQDLITTAPSVVYQVELNDGTVLQVENPSKMPDLGRIREIREPIVTVHLYMPQEYVGPVMTLANQKRGVQLNMAYHGRQVMLTYELPLAEIVLDFFDKLKSVSRGYASMDYEFKEYRAADVVKVDLLINGDRVDALSIIVHRAQSQVRGRAVAAKMREQIPRQMYDVAIQAAIGANIIARENIKALRKNVLAKCYGGDISRKRKLLEKQKAGKKRMKQIGTVEVPQEAFLAILQVDD
;
A
#
# COMPACT_ATOMS: atom_id res chain seq x y z
N MET A 1 35.65 4.06 -2.82
CA MET A 1 34.21 4.22 -3.14
C MET A 1 33.93 4.23 -4.64
N ASP A 2 34.92 4.55 -5.49
CA ASP A 2 34.73 4.68 -6.97
C ASP A 2 34.27 3.40 -7.68
N HIS A 3 34.50 2.25 -7.05
CA HIS A 3 34.08 0.94 -7.54
C HIS A 3 32.69 0.51 -7.04
N ILE A 4 31.95 1.36 -6.33
CA ILE A 4 30.61 1.06 -5.82
C ILE A 4 29.58 1.80 -6.67
N ARG A 5 28.45 1.15 -6.97
CA ARG A 5 27.26 1.76 -7.56
C ARG A 5 26.03 1.29 -6.82
N ASN A 6 25.26 2.23 -6.28
CA ASN A 6 23.98 1.95 -5.65
C ASN A 6 22.89 2.46 -6.58
N PHE A 7 22.05 1.56 -7.02
CA PHE A 7 21.01 1.90 -7.98
C PHE A 7 19.73 1.11 -7.72
N SER A 8 18.64 1.70 -8.17
CA SER A 8 17.31 1.11 -8.12
C SER A 8 16.76 0.87 -9.52
N ILE A 9 15.74 0.05 -9.62
CA ILE A 9 14.95 -0.13 -10.84
C ILE A 9 13.56 0.46 -10.58
N ILE A 10 13.19 1.48 -11.33
CA ILE A 10 11.88 2.10 -11.31
C ILE A 10 11.15 1.78 -12.61
N ALA A 11 9.90 1.35 -12.48
CA ALA A 11 9.08 0.95 -13.61
C ALA A 11 7.59 1.02 -13.26
N HIS A 12 6.75 1.05 -14.28
CA HIS A 12 5.33 0.75 -14.11
C HIS A 12 5.13 -0.75 -13.85
N ILE A 13 3.97 -1.13 -13.31
CA ILE A 13 3.56 -2.53 -13.14
C ILE A 13 3.59 -3.22 -14.51
N ASP A 14 4.06 -4.46 -14.56
CA ASP A 14 4.19 -5.28 -15.78
C ASP A 14 5.20 -4.79 -16.84
N HIS A 15 5.96 -3.72 -16.61
CA HIS A 15 7.06 -3.32 -17.52
C HIS A 15 8.29 -4.21 -17.43
N GLY A 16 8.29 -5.20 -16.52
CA GLY A 16 9.32 -6.23 -16.41
C GLY A 16 10.45 -5.91 -15.45
N LYS A 17 10.19 -5.10 -14.43
CA LYS A 17 11.12 -4.72 -13.36
C LYS A 17 11.78 -5.93 -12.69
N SER A 18 10.98 -6.83 -12.09
CA SER A 18 11.49 -8.01 -11.37
C SER A 18 12.22 -8.97 -12.30
N THR A 19 11.75 -9.13 -13.54
CA THR A 19 12.45 -9.94 -14.55
C THR A 19 13.82 -9.35 -14.91
N LEU A 20 13.93 -8.02 -15.01
CA LEU A 20 15.22 -7.36 -15.26
C LEU A 20 16.16 -7.52 -14.06
N ALA A 21 15.65 -7.37 -12.85
CA ALA A 21 16.42 -7.60 -11.62
C ALA A 21 16.99 -9.02 -11.57
N ASP A 22 16.17 -10.04 -11.89
CA ASP A 22 16.60 -11.44 -11.97
C ASP A 22 17.73 -11.64 -12.97
N ARG A 23 17.65 -11.01 -14.16
CA ARG A 23 18.71 -11.11 -15.17
C ARG A 23 20.00 -10.45 -14.74
N ILE A 24 19.92 -9.30 -14.10
CA ILE A 24 21.11 -8.62 -13.53
C ILE A 24 21.77 -9.51 -12.47
N ILE A 25 20.98 -10.09 -11.54
CA ILE A 25 21.48 -11.00 -10.50
C ILE A 25 22.14 -12.23 -11.12
N GLN A 26 21.49 -12.86 -12.08
CA GLN A 26 22.02 -14.02 -12.82
C GLN A 26 23.33 -13.67 -13.53
N ARG A 27 23.38 -12.55 -14.26
CA ARG A 27 24.56 -12.11 -15.00
C ARG A 27 25.77 -11.82 -14.12
N CYS A 28 25.52 -11.26 -12.92
CA CYS A 28 26.56 -10.99 -11.92
C CYS A 28 26.93 -12.23 -11.08
N GLY A 29 26.32 -13.39 -11.31
CA GLY A 29 26.62 -14.62 -10.57
C GLY A 29 26.17 -14.59 -9.10
N GLY A 30 25.17 -13.79 -8.76
CA GLY A 30 24.60 -13.72 -7.40
C GLY A 30 23.95 -15.02 -6.95
N LEU A 31 23.40 -15.79 -7.92
CA LEU A 31 22.86 -17.12 -7.70
C LEU A 31 23.30 -18.05 -8.85
N SER A 32 23.44 -19.34 -8.56
CA SER A 32 23.68 -20.35 -9.60
C SER A 32 22.40 -20.59 -10.42
N ASP A 33 22.53 -21.05 -11.67
CA ASP A 33 21.38 -21.36 -12.54
C ASP A 33 20.38 -22.35 -11.92
N ARG A 34 20.82 -23.19 -10.98
CA ARG A 34 19.96 -24.14 -10.24
C ARG A 34 19.18 -23.50 -9.09
N GLU A 35 19.66 -22.37 -8.59
CA GLU A 35 19.06 -21.62 -7.48
C GLU A 35 18.21 -20.46 -7.97
N MET A 36 18.27 -20.15 -9.27
CA MET A 36 17.44 -19.11 -9.89
C MET A 36 15.99 -19.59 -9.95
N GLU A 37 15.15 -18.89 -9.20
CA GLU A 37 13.69 -18.93 -9.33
C GLU A 37 13.22 -17.65 -10.01
N ALA A 38 12.01 -17.63 -10.52
CA ALA A 38 11.43 -16.39 -11.02
C ALA A 38 11.17 -15.43 -9.85
N GLN A 39 11.45 -14.14 -10.06
CA GLN A 39 11.22 -13.09 -9.06
C GLN A 39 11.98 -13.35 -7.74
N VAL A 40 13.29 -13.56 -7.86
CA VAL A 40 14.17 -13.89 -6.71
C VAL A 40 14.12 -12.85 -5.59
N LEU A 41 13.96 -11.57 -5.93
CA LEU A 41 13.84 -10.49 -4.95
C LEU A 41 12.43 -10.36 -4.37
N ASP A 42 11.40 -10.87 -5.03
CA ASP A 42 10.04 -10.88 -4.49
C ASP A 42 9.92 -12.03 -3.47
N SER A 43 10.30 -11.77 -2.22
CA SER A 43 10.46 -12.79 -1.18
C SER A 43 9.14 -13.24 -0.55
N MET A 44 8.07 -12.44 -0.68
CA MET A 44 6.76 -12.76 -0.14
C MET A 44 5.92 -13.54 -1.16
N ASP A 45 5.16 -14.52 -0.68
CA ASP A 45 4.23 -15.25 -1.55
C ASP A 45 3.18 -14.31 -2.18
N ILE A 46 2.74 -13.29 -1.43
CA ILE A 46 1.81 -12.26 -1.90
C ILE A 46 2.39 -11.48 -3.09
N GLU A 47 3.68 -11.14 -3.08
CA GLU A 47 4.36 -10.44 -4.19
C GLU A 47 4.31 -11.28 -5.46
N ARG A 48 4.63 -12.57 -5.35
CA ARG A 48 4.63 -13.52 -6.48
C ARG A 48 3.23 -13.78 -7.01
N GLU A 49 2.24 -13.95 -6.13
CA GLU A 49 0.84 -14.18 -6.52
C GLU A 49 0.23 -12.98 -7.23
N ARG A 50 0.51 -11.77 -6.75
CA ARG A 50 -0.03 -10.52 -7.30
C ARG A 50 0.82 -9.95 -8.44
N GLY A 51 2.04 -10.44 -8.65
CA GLY A 51 2.98 -9.95 -9.65
C GLY A 51 3.47 -8.52 -9.38
N ILE A 52 3.49 -8.10 -8.12
CA ILE A 52 3.92 -6.75 -7.71
C ILE A 52 4.97 -6.84 -6.61
N THR A 53 5.97 -5.99 -6.66
CA THR A 53 6.89 -5.79 -5.53
C THR A 53 6.21 -4.92 -4.47
N ILE A 54 6.15 -5.40 -3.26
CA ILE A 54 5.56 -4.69 -2.11
C ILE A 54 6.65 -4.05 -1.29
N LYS A 55 7.75 -4.79 -1.08
CA LYS A 55 8.84 -4.40 -0.22
C LYS A 55 10.15 -4.28 -0.97
N ALA A 56 10.91 -3.24 -0.65
CA ALA A 56 12.25 -3.08 -1.20
C ALA A 56 13.17 -4.21 -0.73
N GLN A 57 13.84 -4.86 -1.68
CA GLN A 57 14.86 -5.87 -1.45
C GLN A 57 16.20 -5.40 -2.00
N THR A 58 17.29 -5.90 -1.45
CA THR A 58 18.63 -5.50 -1.88
C THR A 58 19.48 -6.68 -2.30
N ALA A 59 20.28 -6.50 -3.34
CA ALA A 59 21.29 -7.47 -3.77
C ALA A 59 22.63 -6.78 -3.99
N ALA A 60 23.64 -7.19 -3.23
CA ALA A 60 25.03 -6.78 -3.43
C ALA A 60 25.70 -7.74 -4.40
N LEU A 61 26.08 -7.24 -5.58
CA LEU A 61 26.57 -8.03 -6.71
C LEU A 61 28.00 -7.59 -7.07
N ALA A 62 28.82 -8.51 -7.51
CA ALA A 62 30.14 -8.22 -8.06
C ALA A 62 30.09 -8.37 -9.59
N TYR A 63 30.46 -7.33 -10.31
CA TYR A 63 30.50 -7.32 -11.76
C TYR A 63 31.89 -6.95 -12.27
N THR A 64 32.44 -7.74 -13.17
CA THR A 64 33.70 -7.43 -13.87
C THR A 64 33.37 -6.67 -15.15
N ALA A 65 33.67 -5.38 -15.16
CA ALA A 65 33.37 -4.49 -16.28
C ALA A 65 34.35 -4.65 -17.45
N LEU A 66 34.01 -4.05 -18.59
CA LEU A 66 34.86 -4.05 -19.79
C LEU A 66 36.24 -3.39 -19.57
N ASP A 67 36.36 -2.51 -18.57
CA ASP A 67 37.63 -1.91 -18.15
C ASP A 67 38.54 -2.87 -17.35
N GLY A 68 38.08 -4.09 -17.10
CA GLY A 68 38.75 -5.12 -16.33
C GLY A 68 38.70 -4.95 -14.82
N ARG A 69 38.00 -3.94 -14.30
CA ARG A 69 37.81 -3.72 -12.85
C ARG A 69 36.59 -4.45 -12.34
N ILE A 70 36.63 -4.80 -11.07
CA ILE A 70 35.47 -5.37 -10.37
C ILE A 70 34.73 -4.22 -9.67
N TYR A 71 33.45 -4.09 -9.98
CA TYR A 71 32.53 -3.14 -9.34
C TYR A 71 31.58 -3.86 -8.40
N ASN A 72 31.32 -3.22 -7.25
CA ASN A 72 30.29 -3.65 -6.31
C ASN A 72 29.00 -2.91 -6.66
N LEU A 73 28.02 -3.65 -7.17
CA LEU A 73 26.72 -3.14 -7.59
C LEU A 73 25.70 -3.48 -6.49
N ASN A 74 25.17 -2.47 -5.82
CA ASN A 74 24.08 -2.65 -4.87
C ASN A 74 22.77 -2.33 -5.58
N LEU A 75 22.06 -3.35 -6.01
CA LEU A 75 20.72 -3.24 -6.56
C LEU A 75 19.73 -3.15 -5.43
N ILE A 76 18.88 -2.12 -5.44
CA ILE A 76 17.76 -1.94 -4.51
C ILE A 76 16.48 -2.01 -5.33
N ASP A 77 15.74 -3.10 -5.22
CA ASP A 77 14.46 -3.26 -5.90
C ASP A 77 13.39 -2.43 -5.20
N THR A 78 12.53 -1.75 -5.97
CA THR A 78 11.52 -0.84 -5.43
C THR A 78 10.12 -1.25 -5.85
N PRO A 79 9.08 -1.02 -5.02
CA PRO A 79 7.70 -1.14 -5.47
C PRO A 79 7.40 -0.27 -6.69
N GLY A 80 6.43 -0.68 -7.50
CA GLY A 80 5.99 0.13 -8.66
C GLY A 80 4.70 0.91 -8.42
N HIS A 81 3.90 0.55 -7.42
CA HIS A 81 2.54 1.08 -7.22
C HIS A 81 2.53 2.38 -6.40
N VAL A 82 1.58 3.28 -6.70
CA VAL A 82 1.43 4.59 -6.03
C VAL A 82 1.26 4.48 -4.52
N ASP A 83 0.53 3.48 -4.03
CA ASP A 83 0.33 3.26 -2.59
C ASP A 83 1.63 2.96 -1.83
N PHE A 84 2.70 2.62 -2.55
CA PHE A 84 4.04 2.38 -2.01
C PHE A 84 5.06 3.45 -2.36
N SER A 85 4.61 4.64 -2.78
CA SER A 85 5.49 5.77 -3.14
C SER A 85 6.48 6.13 -2.03
N TYR A 86 6.11 5.88 -0.77
CA TYR A 86 6.99 6.06 0.38
C TYR A 86 8.17 5.07 0.37
N GLU A 87 7.91 3.79 0.07
CA GLU A 87 8.96 2.78 -0.07
C GLU A 87 9.89 3.12 -1.24
N VAL A 88 9.32 3.61 -2.35
CA VAL A 88 10.09 4.09 -3.51
C VAL A 88 11.02 5.23 -3.10
N SER A 89 10.50 6.25 -2.43
CA SER A 89 11.28 7.41 -1.98
C SER A 89 12.42 7.01 -1.03
N ARG A 90 12.18 6.09 -0.09
CA ARG A 90 13.20 5.57 0.84
C ARG A 90 14.30 4.81 0.11
N SER A 91 13.92 3.93 -0.79
CA SER A 91 14.86 3.12 -1.57
C SER A 91 15.73 3.99 -2.47
N LEU A 92 15.13 4.95 -3.16
CA LEU A 92 15.84 5.92 -3.99
C LEU A 92 16.78 6.81 -3.18
N SER A 93 16.44 7.16 -1.94
CA SER A 93 17.34 7.93 -1.05
C SER A 93 18.63 7.18 -0.69
N ALA A 94 18.64 5.85 -0.86
CA ALA A 94 19.84 5.04 -0.67
C ALA A 94 20.66 4.85 -1.95
N CYS A 95 20.20 5.40 -3.08
CA CYS A 95 20.79 5.23 -4.41
C CYS A 95 21.39 6.52 -4.93
N GLU A 96 22.38 6.39 -5.80
CA GLU A 96 22.89 7.47 -6.63
C GLU A 96 22.35 7.42 -8.05
N GLY A 97 21.79 6.27 -8.47
CA GLY A 97 21.22 6.08 -9.79
C GLY A 97 19.95 5.26 -9.80
N ALA A 98 19.16 5.40 -10.87
CA ALA A 98 17.97 4.60 -11.12
C ALA A 98 17.88 4.20 -12.60
N LEU A 99 17.52 2.95 -12.87
CA LEU A 99 17.13 2.48 -14.20
C LEU A 99 15.64 2.74 -14.39
N LEU A 100 15.28 3.58 -15.32
CA LEU A 100 13.89 3.84 -15.70
C LEU A 100 13.47 2.86 -16.78
N VAL A 101 12.75 1.82 -16.42
CA VAL A 101 12.34 0.76 -17.34
C VAL A 101 10.99 1.06 -17.94
N VAL A 102 10.95 1.18 -19.25
CA VAL A 102 9.75 1.43 -20.05
C VAL A 102 9.52 0.25 -20.98
N ASP A 103 8.31 -0.28 -21.02
CA ASP A 103 7.89 -1.27 -22.01
C ASP A 103 7.81 -0.61 -23.39
N ALA A 104 8.66 -1.01 -24.33
CA ALA A 104 8.71 -0.44 -25.67
C ALA A 104 7.41 -0.67 -26.48
N SER A 105 6.54 -1.58 -26.05
CA SER A 105 5.24 -1.82 -26.69
C SER A 105 4.11 -0.95 -26.15
N GLN A 106 4.17 -0.58 -24.85
CA GLN A 106 3.14 0.20 -24.15
C GLN A 106 3.50 1.70 -24.07
N GLY A 107 4.77 2.03 -23.85
CA GLY A 107 5.25 3.40 -23.70
C GLY A 107 5.23 3.88 -22.23
N VAL A 108 5.16 5.22 -22.06
CA VAL A 108 5.17 5.87 -20.74
C VAL A 108 3.80 5.80 -20.09
N GLU A 109 3.76 5.41 -18.82
CA GLU A 109 2.56 5.34 -17.99
C GLU A 109 2.67 6.18 -16.71
N ALA A 110 1.56 6.38 -15.98
CA ALA A 110 1.48 7.28 -14.83
C ALA A 110 2.57 7.04 -13.79
N GLN A 111 2.76 5.79 -13.37
CA GLN A 111 3.75 5.43 -12.35
C GLN A 111 5.20 5.60 -12.84
N THR A 112 5.44 5.46 -14.15
CA THR A 112 6.74 5.77 -14.77
C THR A 112 7.10 7.23 -14.52
N VAL A 113 6.16 8.13 -14.76
CA VAL A 113 6.32 9.58 -14.59
C VAL A 113 6.53 9.93 -13.10
N ALA A 114 5.63 9.48 -12.24
CA ALA A 114 5.66 9.77 -10.80
C ALA A 114 6.97 9.28 -10.13
N ASN A 115 7.37 8.04 -10.42
CA ASN A 115 8.60 7.48 -9.86
C ASN A 115 9.85 8.17 -10.41
N CYS A 116 9.84 8.59 -11.69
CA CYS A 116 10.94 9.34 -12.27
C CYS A 116 11.09 10.72 -11.63
N TYR A 117 10.01 11.46 -11.45
CA TYR A 117 10.07 12.75 -10.74
C TYR A 117 10.54 12.59 -9.29
N THR A 118 10.09 11.55 -8.58
CA THR A 118 10.61 11.25 -7.23
C THR A 118 12.13 11.04 -7.26
N ALA A 119 12.67 10.34 -8.25
CA ALA A 119 14.11 10.14 -8.40
C ALA A 119 14.84 11.47 -8.69
N LEU A 120 14.32 12.30 -9.58
CA LEU A 120 14.89 13.60 -9.95
C LEU A 120 14.88 14.57 -8.75
N ASP A 121 13.80 14.63 -7.98
CA ASP A 121 13.69 15.47 -6.78
C ASP A 121 14.71 15.08 -5.69
N LEU A 122 15.07 13.80 -5.62
CA LEU A 122 16.13 13.29 -4.74
C LEU A 122 17.54 13.47 -5.32
N GLY A 123 17.67 13.98 -6.54
CA GLY A 123 18.97 14.17 -7.22
C GLY A 123 19.62 12.86 -7.66
N VAL A 124 18.82 11.84 -7.92
CA VAL A 124 19.24 10.52 -8.42
C VAL A 124 19.40 10.59 -9.94
N GLU A 125 20.50 10.06 -10.46
CA GLU A 125 20.75 9.99 -11.91
C GLU A 125 19.85 8.93 -12.56
N VAL A 126 19.10 9.29 -13.58
CA VAL A 126 18.14 8.40 -14.23
C VAL A 126 18.65 7.93 -15.58
N VAL A 127 18.70 6.62 -15.79
CA VAL A 127 19.13 5.98 -17.04
C VAL A 127 17.94 5.27 -17.68
N PRO A 128 17.40 5.74 -18.82
CA PRO A 128 16.29 5.10 -19.51
C PRO A 128 16.67 3.74 -20.11
N VAL A 129 15.78 2.77 -19.95
CA VAL A 129 15.90 1.39 -20.48
C VAL A 129 14.59 1.02 -21.18
N LEU A 130 14.65 0.61 -22.43
CA LEU A 130 13.52 0.17 -23.23
C LEU A 130 13.44 -1.35 -23.20
N ASN A 131 12.51 -1.90 -22.44
CA ASN A 131 12.35 -3.32 -22.24
C ASN A 131 11.33 -3.94 -23.21
N LYS A 132 11.30 -5.26 -23.25
CA LYS A 132 10.42 -6.08 -24.09
C LYS A 132 10.64 -5.90 -25.59
N MET A 133 11.89 -5.68 -26.00
CA MET A 133 12.28 -5.57 -27.41
C MET A 133 12.03 -6.85 -28.22
N ASP A 134 11.79 -7.98 -27.54
CA ASP A 134 11.39 -9.25 -28.16
C ASP A 134 9.95 -9.27 -28.69
N LEU A 135 9.13 -8.28 -28.32
CA LEU A 135 7.74 -8.22 -28.76
C LEU A 135 7.61 -7.62 -30.17
N PRO A 136 6.76 -8.18 -31.05
CA PRO A 136 6.58 -7.67 -32.42
C PRO A 136 6.05 -6.22 -32.48
N GLN A 137 5.35 -5.76 -31.45
CA GLN A 137 4.79 -4.41 -31.34
C GLN A 137 5.73 -3.43 -30.64
N ALA A 138 6.94 -3.83 -30.27
CA ALA A 138 7.92 -2.93 -29.67
C ALA A 138 8.29 -1.80 -30.66
N ASP A 139 8.19 -0.56 -30.17
CA ASP A 139 8.50 0.65 -30.94
C ASP A 139 9.43 1.55 -30.10
N PRO A 140 10.76 1.32 -30.19
CA PRO A 140 11.72 2.04 -29.37
C PRO A 140 11.79 3.54 -29.66
N GLU A 141 11.61 3.96 -30.91
CA GLU A 141 11.69 5.38 -31.25
C GLU A 141 10.49 6.15 -30.65
N ARG A 142 9.29 5.59 -30.75
CA ARG A 142 8.11 6.14 -30.08
C ARG A 142 8.31 6.21 -28.56
N ALA A 143 8.83 5.14 -27.95
CA ALA A 143 9.02 5.13 -26.51
C ALA A 143 10.05 6.18 -26.05
N LYS A 144 11.10 6.46 -26.84
CA LYS A 144 12.03 7.57 -26.58
C LYS A 144 11.34 8.93 -26.66
N GLU A 145 10.60 9.18 -27.74
CA GLU A 145 9.82 10.41 -27.91
C GLU A 145 8.86 10.64 -26.73
N GLU A 146 8.15 9.59 -26.28
CA GLU A 146 7.26 9.68 -25.12
C GLU A 146 8.02 9.99 -23.82
N ILE A 147 9.21 9.44 -23.59
CA ILE A 147 10.04 9.74 -22.43
C ILE A 147 10.48 11.21 -22.46
N GLU A 148 10.91 11.72 -23.60
CA GLU A 148 11.34 13.10 -23.76
C GLU A 148 10.16 14.10 -23.64
N ASP A 149 9.02 13.81 -24.26
CA ASP A 149 7.86 14.71 -24.29
C ASP A 149 7.09 14.72 -22.96
N VAL A 150 6.95 13.56 -22.29
CA VAL A 150 6.11 13.42 -21.09
C VAL A 150 6.91 13.66 -19.83
N ILE A 151 8.13 13.11 -19.75
CA ILE A 151 8.97 13.17 -18.55
C ILE A 151 9.96 14.33 -18.63
N GLY A 152 10.45 14.66 -19.82
CA GLY A 152 11.39 15.74 -20.06
C GLY A 152 12.85 15.37 -19.81
N ILE A 153 13.21 14.09 -19.85
CA ILE A 153 14.60 13.62 -19.76
C ILE A 153 15.11 13.16 -21.13
N ASP A 154 16.42 13.29 -21.37
CA ASP A 154 17.05 12.82 -22.61
C ASP A 154 16.98 11.29 -22.72
N ALA A 155 16.28 10.79 -23.72
CA ALA A 155 16.16 9.37 -24.03
C ALA A 155 16.94 8.93 -25.29
N SER A 156 17.72 9.84 -25.90
CA SER A 156 18.52 9.54 -27.11
C SER A 156 19.45 8.35 -26.92
N ALA A 157 20.01 8.22 -25.72
CA ALA A 157 20.90 7.13 -25.31
C ALA A 157 20.20 6.05 -24.44
N ALA A 158 18.87 5.91 -24.57
CA ALA A 158 18.11 4.84 -23.91
C ALA A 158 18.59 3.45 -24.41
N ILE A 159 18.66 2.50 -23.50
CA ILE A 159 19.25 1.17 -23.76
C ILE A 159 18.13 0.18 -24.11
N PRO A 160 18.10 -0.34 -25.34
CA PRO A 160 17.15 -1.40 -25.69
C PRO A 160 17.53 -2.72 -25.04
N CYS A 161 16.56 -3.44 -24.46
CA CYS A 161 16.78 -4.74 -23.85
C CYS A 161 15.55 -5.65 -23.95
N SER A 162 15.76 -6.92 -23.70
CA SER A 162 14.72 -7.88 -23.39
C SER A 162 15.12 -8.65 -22.12
N ALA A 163 14.50 -8.29 -21.01
CA ALA A 163 14.70 -9.02 -19.76
C ALA A 163 14.31 -10.50 -19.89
N LYS A 164 13.38 -10.84 -20.78
CA LYS A 164 12.96 -12.21 -21.06
C LYS A 164 14.04 -13.02 -21.74
N THR A 165 14.70 -12.49 -22.76
CA THR A 165 15.75 -13.20 -23.54
C THR A 165 17.14 -13.00 -22.95
N GLY A 166 17.37 -11.95 -22.17
CA GLY A 166 18.67 -11.56 -21.62
C GLY A 166 19.48 -10.64 -22.55
N GLU A 167 18.89 -10.17 -23.65
CA GLU A 167 19.52 -9.23 -24.57
C GLU A 167 19.62 -7.83 -23.94
N GLY A 168 20.76 -7.15 -24.13
CA GLY A 168 20.98 -5.78 -23.65
C GLY A 168 21.39 -5.68 -22.16
N ILE A 169 21.55 -6.79 -21.45
CA ILE A 169 21.87 -6.75 -19.98
C ILE A 169 23.29 -6.27 -19.74
N ASP A 170 24.27 -6.65 -20.55
CA ASP A 170 25.66 -6.19 -20.41
C ASP A 170 25.76 -4.69 -20.68
N GLU A 171 25.06 -4.19 -21.66
CA GLU A 171 24.97 -2.76 -22.00
C GLU A 171 24.35 -1.95 -20.85
N ILE A 172 23.35 -2.50 -20.16
CA ILE A 172 22.77 -1.88 -18.96
C ILE A 172 23.79 -1.82 -17.84
N LEU A 173 24.52 -2.92 -17.57
CA LEU A 173 25.53 -2.96 -16.49
C LEU A 173 26.69 -1.98 -16.77
N GLU A 174 27.17 -1.90 -18.01
CA GLU A 174 28.19 -0.91 -18.39
C GLU A 174 27.69 0.53 -18.28
N ALA A 175 26.41 0.77 -18.62
CA ALA A 175 25.80 2.10 -18.45
C ALA A 175 25.65 2.49 -16.96
N VAL A 176 25.30 1.54 -16.10
CA VAL A 176 25.27 1.75 -14.64
C VAL A 176 26.64 2.24 -14.14
N ILE A 177 27.73 1.59 -14.62
CA ILE A 177 29.09 1.97 -14.24
C ILE A 177 29.49 3.35 -14.80
N ALA A 178 29.17 3.59 -16.08
CA ALA A 178 29.62 4.77 -16.80
C ALA A 178 28.83 6.04 -16.46
N ARG A 179 27.51 5.92 -16.28
CA ARG A 179 26.60 7.07 -16.13
C ARG A 179 26.23 7.36 -14.68
N MET A 180 26.11 6.34 -13.84
CA MET A 180 25.72 6.57 -12.44
C MET A 180 26.93 6.99 -11.61
N PRO A 181 26.82 8.01 -10.75
CA PRO A 181 27.92 8.46 -9.90
C PRO A 181 28.26 7.45 -8.82
N ALA A 182 29.51 7.49 -8.37
CA ALA A 182 29.93 6.76 -7.19
C ALA A 182 29.32 7.37 -5.92
N PRO A 183 29.15 6.58 -4.84
CA PRO A 183 28.63 7.06 -3.57
C PRO A 183 29.42 8.24 -3.02
N ARG A 184 28.70 9.22 -2.46
CA ARG A 184 29.31 10.35 -1.75
C ARG A 184 29.44 10.01 -0.27
N GLY A 185 30.53 10.46 0.38
CA GLY A 185 30.74 10.25 1.81
C GLY A 185 32.23 10.36 2.18
N ARG A 186 32.52 10.20 3.48
CA ARG A 186 33.86 10.28 4.05
C ARG A 186 34.27 8.92 4.62
N PRO A 187 35.08 8.13 3.92
CA PRO A 187 35.47 6.80 4.39
C PRO A 187 36.19 6.81 5.75
N ASP A 188 36.98 7.86 6.04
CA ASP A 188 37.74 8.01 7.28
C ASP A 188 36.99 8.81 8.36
N GLY A 189 35.72 9.20 8.09
CA GLY A 189 34.89 9.98 9.00
C GLY A 189 34.28 9.15 10.14
N PRO A 190 33.64 9.81 11.13
CA PRO A 190 32.80 9.14 12.10
C PRO A 190 31.67 8.36 11.37
N PRO A 191 31.48 7.08 11.72
CA PRO A 191 30.47 6.26 11.04
C PRO A 191 29.08 6.84 11.17
N ARG A 192 28.40 6.95 10.04
CA ARG A 192 26.97 7.27 9.94
C ARG A 192 26.34 6.32 8.94
N ALA A 193 25.40 5.53 9.43
CA ALA A 193 24.60 4.68 8.58
C ALA A 193 23.12 5.01 8.75
N MET A 194 22.40 5.14 7.66
CA MET A 194 20.95 5.39 7.66
C MET A 194 20.20 4.07 7.63
N ILE A 195 19.24 3.89 8.52
CA ILE A 195 18.32 2.75 8.50
C ILE A 195 17.32 2.98 7.37
N ILE A 196 17.42 2.18 6.30
CA ILE A 196 16.52 2.23 5.15
C ILE A 196 15.26 1.44 5.45
N ASP A 197 15.44 0.28 6.11
CA ASP A 197 14.37 -0.65 6.45
C ASP A 197 14.72 -1.44 7.71
N SER A 198 13.71 -2.00 8.39
CA SER A 198 13.91 -2.89 9.52
C SER A 198 12.75 -3.87 9.67
N TRP A 199 13.06 -5.07 10.13
CA TRP A 199 12.06 -6.11 10.39
C TRP A 199 12.44 -6.94 11.60
N PHE A 200 11.46 -7.62 12.14
CA PHE A 200 11.67 -8.51 13.28
C PHE A 200 11.86 -9.95 12.81
N ASP A 201 12.97 -10.54 13.21
CA ASP A 201 13.24 -11.96 13.07
C ASP A 201 13.13 -12.64 14.44
N ASN A 202 12.43 -13.76 14.49
CA ASN A 202 12.14 -14.46 15.76
C ASN A 202 13.40 -15.03 16.45
N TYR A 203 14.51 -15.19 15.73
CA TYR A 203 15.76 -15.78 16.24
C TYR A 203 16.79 -14.74 16.64
N VAL A 204 16.93 -13.69 15.84
CA VAL A 204 18.00 -12.68 16.01
C VAL A 204 17.48 -11.31 16.46
N GLY A 205 16.15 -11.15 16.61
CA GLY A 205 15.54 -9.87 16.96
C GLY A 205 15.43 -8.94 15.76
N VAL A 206 15.59 -7.63 15.99
CA VAL A 206 15.48 -6.64 14.92
C VAL A 206 16.68 -6.71 13.98
N VAL A 207 16.41 -6.88 12.70
CA VAL A 207 17.39 -6.75 11.60
C VAL A 207 17.19 -5.38 10.95
N MET A 208 18.24 -4.62 10.83
CA MET A 208 18.24 -3.28 10.21
C MET A 208 18.96 -3.34 8.86
N LEU A 209 18.28 -2.96 7.78
CA LEU A 209 18.92 -2.69 6.50
C LEU A 209 19.45 -1.26 6.51
N VAL A 210 20.74 -1.08 6.27
CA VAL A 210 21.37 0.22 6.36
C VAL A 210 22.18 0.56 5.12
N ARG A 211 22.24 1.88 4.82
CA ARG A 211 23.22 2.48 3.94
C ARG A 211 24.29 3.17 4.77
N VAL A 212 25.52 2.71 4.70
CA VAL A 212 26.66 3.39 5.33
C VAL A 212 27.07 4.59 4.48
N VAL A 213 26.90 5.80 5.01
CA VAL A 213 27.25 7.04 4.31
C VAL A 213 28.70 7.43 4.61
N ASP A 214 29.09 7.45 5.88
CA ASP A 214 30.44 7.78 6.32
C ASP A 214 31.06 6.67 7.17
N GLY A 215 32.35 6.57 7.16
CA GLY A 215 33.16 5.74 8.05
C GLY A 215 33.00 4.24 7.80
N VAL A 216 33.23 3.44 8.84
CA VAL A 216 33.18 1.97 8.81
C VAL A 216 32.57 1.46 10.10
N LEU A 217 31.60 0.58 9.99
CA LEU A 217 31.04 -0.20 11.09
C LEU A 217 31.65 -1.61 11.09
N ARG A 218 32.03 -2.13 12.27
CA ARG A 218 32.66 -3.44 12.41
C ARG A 218 31.89 -4.31 13.39
N LYS A 219 31.95 -5.60 13.18
CA LYS A 219 31.46 -6.59 14.13
C LYS A 219 32.10 -6.37 15.49
N GLY A 220 31.29 -6.36 16.56
CA GLY A 220 31.72 -6.11 17.93
C GLY A 220 31.76 -4.63 18.33
N ASP A 221 31.54 -3.68 17.41
CA ASP A 221 31.36 -2.27 17.74
C ASP A 221 30.14 -2.08 18.66
N ARG A 222 30.17 -1.08 19.52
CA ARG A 222 28.98 -0.61 20.22
C ARG A 222 28.38 0.55 19.42
N ILE A 223 27.20 0.30 18.88
CA ILE A 223 26.46 1.27 18.07
C ILE A 223 25.43 2.02 18.92
N ARG A 224 25.15 3.26 18.53
CA ARG A 224 24.15 4.13 19.12
C ARG A 224 23.14 4.55 18.06
N MET A 225 21.87 4.41 18.37
CA MET A 225 20.76 4.98 17.61
C MET A 225 20.65 6.46 17.94
N MET A 226 20.74 7.37 16.97
CA MET A 226 20.80 8.81 17.26
C MET A 226 19.48 9.40 17.70
N ALA A 227 18.34 8.86 17.24
CA ALA A 227 17.02 9.34 17.64
C ALA A 227 16.65 8.97 19.08
N THR A 228 16.97 7.75 19.52
CA THR A 228 16.59 7.22 20.85
C THR A 228 17.73 7.28 21.86
N ASN A 229 18.97 7.52 21.42
CA ASN A 229 20.21 7.36 22.19
C ASN A 229 20.42 5.95 22.77
N ALA A 230 19.67 4.96 22.33
CA ALA A 230 19.84 3.58 22.75
C ALA A 230 21.14 3.00 22.18
N VAL A 231 21.83 2.20 23.00
CA VAL A 231 23.16 1.64 22.68
C VAL A 231 23.08 0.11 22.70
N TYR A 232 23.60 -0.49 21.63
CA TYR A 232 23.60 -1.95 21.45
C TYR A 232 24.95 -2.46 20.96
N PRO A 233 25.36 -3.69 21.31
CA PRO A 233 26.50 -4.34 20.68
C PRO A 233 26.12 -4.79 19.27
N LEU A 234 26.98 -4.52 18.29
CA LEU A 234 26.81 -5.01 16.92
C LEU A 234 27.28 -6.45 16.83
N GLU A 235 26.34 -7.40 16.87
CA GLU A 235 26.63 -8.83 16.94
C GLU A 235 26.99 -9.41 15.57
N GLN A 236 26.23 -9.01 14.54
CA GLN A 236 26.44 -9.41 13.16
C GLN A 236 26.19 -8.25 12.21
N LEU A 237 26.88 -8.28 11.09
CA LEU A 237 26.64 -7.43 9.93
C LEU A 237 26.99 -8.18 8.65
N GLY A 238 26.48 -7.74 7.53
CA GLY A 238 26.74 -8.36 6.25
C GLY A 238 25.96 -7.73 5.11
N VAL A 239 25.91 -8.44 4.00
CA VAL A 239 25.19 -8.02 2.79
C VAL A 239 24.23 -9.14 2.32
N PHE A 240 23.26 -8.77 1.50
CA PHE A 240 22.39 -9.74 0.81
C PHE A 240 22.88 -9.93 -0.63
N THR A 241 23.02 -11.20 -1.07
CA THR A 241 23.52 -11.57 -2.41
C THR A 241 22.69 -12.63 -3.18
N PRO A 242 21.40 -12.63 -3.27
CA PRO A 242 20.26 -12.25 -2.43
C PRO A 242 20.23 -12.88 -1.04
N LYS A 243 20.93 -14.00 -0.83
CA LYS A 243 21.06 -14.64 0.50
C LYS A 243 21.93 -13.79 1.42
N SER A 244 21.66 -13.83 2.72
CA SER A 244 22.48 -13.11 3.71
C SER A 244 23.90 -13.68 3.75
N VAL A 245 24.89 -12.82 3.58
CA VAL A 245 26.33 -13.17 3.66
C VAL A 245 26.96 -12.33 4.77
N PRO A 246 27.36 -12.93 5.91
CA PRO A 246 28.02 -12.22 6.98
C PRO A 246 29.35 -11.62 6.53
N ARG A 247 29.68 -10.44 7.07
CA ARG A 247 30.98 -9.75 6.89
C ARG A 247 31.53 -9.28 8.23
N ASP A 248 32.79 -8.90 8.26
CA ASP A 248 33.43 -8.32 9.46
C ASP A 248 33.27 -6.81 9.54
N ALA A 249 33.00 -6.15 8.41
CA ALA A 249 32.83 -4.70 8.34
C ALA A 249 31.92 -4.30 7.16
N LEU A 250 31.27 -3.13 7.32
CA LEU A 250 30.61 -2.39 6.25
C LEU A 250 31.23 -1.00 6.19
N ALA A 251 31.69 -0.60 5.01
CA ALA A 251 32.36 0.66 4.75
C ALA A 251 31.42 1.70 4.12
N ALA A 252 31.84 2.95 4.11
CA ALA A 252 31.15 4.05 3.44
C ALA A 252 30.85 3.69 1.98
N GLY A 253 29.60 3.92 1.58
CA GLY A 253 29.06 3.58 0.26
C GLY A 253 28.37 2.22 0.19
N GLU A 254 28.57 1.31 1.12
CA GLU A 254 27.95 -0.02 1.09
C GLU A 254 26.53 -0.03 1.68
N VAL A 255 25.71 -0.93 1.15
CA VAL A 255 24.39 -1.27 1.68
C VAL A 255 24.46 -2.67 2.28
N GLY A 256 23.92 -2.84 3.48
CA GLY A 256 24.00 -4.12 4.16
C GLY A 256 23.08 -4.19 5.38
N PHE A 257 23.13 -5.30 6.10
CA PHE A 257 22.32 -5.50 7.31
C PHE A 257 23.16 -5.41 8.58
N LEU A 258 22.50 -4.97 9.66
CA LEU A 258 23.03 -4.95 11.04
C LEU A 258 22.09 -5.73 11.95
N ILE A 259 22.65 -6.56 12.83
CA ILE A 259 21.96 -7.28 13.90
C ILE A 259 22.66 -6.94 15.21
N ALA A 260 21.91 -6.42 16.18
CA ALA A 260 22.42 -5.92 17.44
C ALA A 260 21.63 -6.44 18.67
N GLY A 261 20.91 -7.56 18.54
CA GLY A 261 20.15 -8.15 19.61
C GLY A 261 19.00 -7.26 20.15
N ILE A 262 18.48 -6.35 19.33
CA ILE A 262 17.43 -5.40 19.70
C ILE A 262 16.11 -6.16 19.81
N LYS A 263 15.47 -6.08 20.98
CA LYS A 263 14.16 -6.67 21.23
C LYS A 263 13.03 -5.64 21.25
N GLU A 264 13.39 -4.38 21.52
CA GLU A 264 12.44 -3.27 21.54
C GLU A 264 12.22 -2.75 20.12
N LEU A 265 11.05 -3.01 19.55
CA LEU A 265 10.72 -2.69 18.16
C LEU A 265 10.87 -1.19 17.85
N GLN A 266 10.59 -0.31 18.82
CA GLN A 266 10.67 1.14 18.64
C GLN A 266 12.11 1.71 18.65
N ALA A 267 13.11 0.90 19.00
CA ALA A 267 14.48 1.35 19.12
C ALA A 267 15.20 1.50 17.78
N ALA A 268 14.75 0.83 16.72
CA ALA A 268 15.37 0.83 15.40
C ALA A 268 14.39 1.37 14.33
N LYS A 269 14.07 2.65 14.45
CA LYS A 269 13.16 3.31 13.50
C LYS A 269 13.82 3.50 12.13
N VAL A 270 13.04 3.25 11.08
CA VAL A 270 13.43 3.59 9.72
C VAL A 270 13.66 5.10 9.59
N GLY A 271 14.77 5.48 8.93
CA GLY A 271 15.22 6.87 8.82
C GLY A 271 16.09 7.35 9.97
N ASP A 272 16.30 6.55 11.04
CA ASP A 272 17.27 6.89 12.09
C ASP A 272 18.71 6.68 11.62
N THR A 273 19.63 7.35 12.29
CA THR A 273 21.07 7.26 12.04
C THR A 273 21.73 6.38 13.09
N VAL A 274 22.47 5.40 12.61
CA VAL A 274 23.33 4.55 13.42
C VAL A 274 24.74 5.13 13.42
N THR A 275 25.32 5.32 14.63
CA THR A 275 26.73 5.74 14.81
C THR A 275 27.39 4.93 15.92
N LEU A 276 28.66 5.19 16.23
CA LEU A 276 29.36 4.56 17.36
C LEU A 276 28.93 5.18 18.69
N GLU A 277 29.01 4.41 19.78
CA GLU A 277 28.76 4.91 21.13
C GLU A 277 29.86 5.86 21.57
N LYS A 278 31.11 5.49 21.34
CA LYS A 278 32.28 6.22 21.82
C LYS A 278 33.48 6.08 20.89
N LYS A 279 34.45 6.99 21.05
CA LYS A 279 35.71 6.90 20.36
C LYS A 279 36.57 5.78 20.96
N LEU A 280 37.11 4.93 20.10
CA LEU A 280 38.08 3.88 20.42
C LEU A 280 39.39 4.14 19.64
N PRO A 281 40.51 3.53 20.04
CA PRO A 281 41.78 3.74 19.36
C PRO A 281 41.75 3.47 17.85
N ASN A 282 40.88 2.56 17.42
CA ASN A 282 40.81 2.09 16.04
C ASN A 282 39.58 2.62 15.27
N ASN A 283 38.88 3.66 15.77
CA ASN A 283 37.75 4.26 15.09
C ASN A 283 37.72 5.78 15.18
N ALA A 284 36.95 6.43 14.31
CA ALA A 284 36.82 7.89 14.26
C ALA A 284 35.97 8.50 15.39
N GLY A 285 35.34 7.65 16.22
CA GLY A 285 34.37 8.06 17.25
C GLY A 285 32.94 8.24 16.75
N PRO A 286 32.03 8.70 17.64
CA PRO A 286 30.65 8.93 17.28
C PRO A 286 30.48 10.15 16.37
N ALA A 287 29.50 10.13 15.51
CA ALA A 287 29.07 11.31 14.77
C ALA A 287 28.30 12.28 15.67
N SER A 288 28.43 13.57 15.39
CA SER A 288 27.74 14.65 16.12
C SER A 288 26.36 14.97 15.58
N GLU A 289 26.12 14.73 14.28
CA GLU A 289 24.91 15.10 13.58
C GLU A 289 24.30 13.90 12.87
N PRO A 290 22.98 13.71 12.98
CA PRO A 290 22.28 12.64 12.26
C PRO A 290 22.25 12.94 10.75
N LEU A 291 22.01 11.91 9.96
CA LEU A 291 21.64 12.04 8.56
C LEU A 291 20.22 12.62 8.44
N PRO A 292 19.89 13.30 7.33
CA PRO A 292 18.50 13.67 7.06
C PRO A 292 17.63 12.41 7.07
N GLY A 293 16.62 12.40 7.94
CA GLY A 293 15.65 11.31 7.99
C GLY A 293 14.61 11.41 6.86
N PHE A 294 13.72 10.44 6.82
CA PHE A 294 12.61 10.45 5.87
C PHE A 294 11.47 11.33 6.35
N LYS A 295 10.71 11.93 5.41
CA LYS A 295 9.48 12.65 5.73
C LYS A 295 8.44 11.65 6.22
N GLU A 296 7.74 11.98 7.30
CA GLU A 296 6.57 11.21 7.73
C GLU A 296 5.42 11.45 6.75
N ILE A 297 4.90 10.37 6.19
CA ILE A 297 3.69 10.41 5.36
C ILE A 297 2.49 10.14 6.26
N GLN A 298 1.43 10.92 6.05
CA GLN A 298 0.18 10.75 6.76
C GLN A 298 -0.70 9.74 6.01
N PRO A 299 -1.31 8.78 6.72
CA PRO A 299 -2.31 7.89 6.13
C PRO A 299 -3.47 8.69 5.50
N GLN A 300 -3.97 8.18 4.40
CA GLN A 300 -5.09 8.77 3.65
C GLN A 300 -6.38 7.95 3.81
N VAL A 301 -6.24 6.66 4.06
CA VAL A 301 -7.33 5.68 4.14
C VAL A 301 -7.31 5.04 5.52
N PHE A 302 -8.48 4.89 6.12
CA PHE A 302 -8.63 4.30 7.45
C PHE A 302 -9.65 3.19 7.44
N ALA A 303 -9.32 2.06 8.10
CA ALA A 303 -10.27 0.98 8.35
C ALA A 303 -10.09 0.44 9.77
N GLY A 304 -11.14 -0.14 10.32
CA GLY A 304 -11.07 -0.89 11.58
C GLY A 304 -10.68 -2.33 11.30
N LEU A 305 -9.69 -2.85 12.04
CA LEU A 305 -9.30 -4.26 12.06
C LEU A 305 -9.69 -4.86 13.42
N TYR A 306 -10.51 -5.90 13.39
CA TYR A 306 -11.01 -6.56 14.58
C TYR A 306 -10.72 -8.05 14.51
N PRO A 307 -10.24 -8.69 15.60
CA PRO A 307 -10.10 -10.14 15.62
C PRO A 307 -11.49 -10.78 15.62
N THR A 308 -11.63 -11.94 14.99
CA THR A 308 -12.87 -12.72 15.03
C THR A 308 -13.23 -13.18 16.43
N GLU A 309 -12.22 -13.49 17.23
CA GLU A 309 -12.38 -13.86 18.64
C GLU A 309 -11.76 -12.82 19.58
N ALA A 310 -12.50 -12.40 20.60
CA ALA A 310 -12.04 -11.38 21.57
C ALA A 310 -10.76 -11.77 22.32
N SER A 311 -10.46 -13.07 22.44
CA SER A 311 -9.22 -13.60 23.04
C SER A 311 -7.96 -13.30 22.23
N GLU A 312 -8.10 -12.98 20.94
CA GLU A 312 -6.98 -12.72 20.01
C GLU A 312 -6.56 -11.26 19.94
N TYR A 313 -7.19 -10.37 20.71
CA TYR A 313 -6.87 -8.93 20.72
C TYR A 313 -5.40 -8.63 21.01
N ASP A 314 -4.82 -9.29 22.01
CA ASP A 314 -3.40 -9.09 22.37
C ASP A 314 -2.46 -9.64 21.29
N SER A 315 -2.82 -10.78 20.66
CA SER A 315 -2.09 -11.34 19.52
C SER A 315 -2.10 -10.40 18.32
N LEU A 316 -3.24 -9.81 18.00
CA LEU A 316 -3.36 -8.83 16.94
C LEU A 316 -2.54 -7.56 17.22
N ARG A 317 -2.51 -7.08 18.47
CA ARG A 317 -1.67 -5.94 18.85
C ARG A 317 -0.19 -6.23 18.59
N ASP A 318 0.29 -7.39 19.04
CA ASP A 318 1.68 -7.80 18.88
C ASP A 318 2.06 -8.00 17.40
N ALA A 319 1.12 -8.50 16.58
CA ALA A 319 1.28 -8.61 15.14
C ALA A 319 1.39 -7.23 14.46
N LEU A 320 0.51 -6.29 14.83
CA LEU A 320 0.55 -4.91 14.33
C LEU A 320 1.84 -4.18 14.73
N GLU A 321 2.34 -4.39 15.94
CA GLU A 321 3.63 -3.81 16.37
C GLU A 321 4.80 -4.33 15.52
N LYS A 322 4.86 -5.62 15.26
CA LYS A 322 5.89 -6.24 14.41
C LYS A 322 5.79 -5.75 12.96
N LEU A 323 4.56 -5.69 12.44
CA LEU A 323 4.32 -5.21 11.09
C LEU A 323 4.69 -3.74 10.92
N LYS A 324 4.37 -2.89 11.89
CA LYS A 324 4.72 -1.46 11.89
C LYS A 324 6.22 -1.19 11.87
N LEU A 325 7.04 -2.06 12.44
CA LEU A 325 8.50 -1.97 12.34
C LEU A 325 8.95 -2.07 10.88
N ASN A 326 8.33 -2.97 10.14
CA ASN A 326 8.59 -3.25 8.74
C ASN A 326 7.93 -2.24 7.81
N ASP A 327 6.74 -1.76 8.19
CA ASP A 327 5.94 -0.80 7.46
C ASP A 327 5.68 0.44 8.32
N SER A 328 6.59 1.40 8.23
CA SER A 328 6.53 2.62 9.03
C SER A 328 5.42 3.59 8.62
N SER A 329 4.74 3.34 7.50
CA SER A 329 3.58 4.10 7.05
C SER A 329 2.30 3.68 7.74
N LEU A 330 2.24 2.43 8.24
CA LEU A 330 1.12 1.91 9.00
C LEU A 330 0.96 2.66 10.33
N ARG A 331 -0.22 3.21 10.56
CA ARG A 331 -0.64 3.76 11.85
C ARG A 331 -1.78 2.94 12.41
N TYR A 332 -1.79 2.74 13.71
CA TYR A 332 -2.92 2.08 14.37
C TYR A 332 -3.13 2.63 15.78
N GLU A 333 -4.39 2.65 16.18
CA GLU A 333 -4.84 3.08 17.50
C GLU A 333 -5.90 2.10 18.01
N PRO A 334 -5.97 1.80 19.33
CA PRO A 334 -7.03 1.00 19.87
C PRO A 334 -8.40 1.60 19.57
N GLU A 335 -9.33 0.77 19.15
CA GLU A 335 -10.71 1.15 18.85
C GLU A 335 -11.69 0.14 19.47
N VAL A 336 -12.87 0.63 19.84
CA VAL A 336 -13.95 -0.20 20.35
C VAL A 336 -15.18 0.01 19.48
N SER A 337 -15.69 -1.05 18.90
CA SER A 337 -16.98 -1.09 18.20
C SER A 337 -18.02 -1.74 19.10
N GLN A 338 -19.24 -1.21 19.09
CA GLN A 338 -20.36 -1.83 19.81
C GLN A 338 -20.75 -3.17 19.21
N ALA A 339 -20.54 -3.33 17.89
CA ALA A 339 -20.87 -4.55 17.16
C ALA A 339 -19.76 -5.59 17.17
N LEU A 340 -18.48 -5.15 17.08
CA LEU A 340 -17.32 -6.04 16.88
C LEU A 340 -16.41 -6.17 18.09
N GLY A 341 -16.63 -5.37 19.16
CA GLY A 341 -15.81 -5.39 20.35
C GLY A 341 -14.50 -4.61 20.21
N PHE A 342 -13.43 -5.10 20.82
CA PHE A 342 -12.11 -4.46 20.81
C PHE A 342 -11.35 -4.79 19.54
N GLY A 343 -10.73 -3.77 18.95
CA GLY A 343 -9.92 -3.85 17.75
C GLY A 343 -9.01 -2.64 17.60
N PHE A 344 -8.58 -2.37 16.38
CA PHE A 344 -7.69 -1.26 16.07
C PHE A 344 -8.20 -0.47 14.87
N ARG A 345 -8.17 0.85 14.98
CA ARG A 345 -8.32 1.76 13.84
C ARG A 345 -6.96 1.89 13.17
N CYS A 346 -6.85 1.43 11.93
CA CYS A 346 -5.62 1.43 11.17
C CYS A 346 -5.69 2.46 10.04
N GLY A 347 -4.57 3.15 9.83
CA GLY A 347 -4.39 4.11 8.75
C GLY A 347 -3.41 3.60 7.72
N PHE A 348 -3.75 3.72 6.45
CA PHE A 348 -3.06 3.19 5.27
C PHE A 348 -2.81 4.28 4.24
N LEU A 349 -1.85 4.06 3.34
CA LEU A 349 -1.56 5.00 2.26
C LEU A 349 -2.64 4.95 1.16
N GLY A 350 -3.18 3.76 0.88
CA GLY A 350 -4.22 3.54 -0.10
C GLY A 350 -4.93 2.20 0.11
N LEU A 351 -5.79 1.82 -0.83
CA LEU A 351 -6.57 0.59 -0.73
C LEU A 351 -5.70 -0.66 -0.87
N LEU A 352 -4.80 -0.68 -1.85
CA LEU A 352 -3.89 -1.82 -2.06
C LEU A 352 -2.99 -2.02 -0.84
N HIS A 353 -2.51 -0.93 -0.23
CA HIS A 353 -1.75 -1.00 1.02
C HIS A 353 -2.58 -1.64 2.14
N MET A 354 -3.87 -1.27 2.29
CA MET A 354 -4.78 -1.87 3.27
C MET A 354 -4.95 -3.38 3.06
N GLU A 355 -5.21 -3.79 1.81
CA GLU A 355 -5.38 -5.20 1.47
C GLU A 355 -4.12 -6.03 1.79
N ILE A 356 -2.96 -5.49 1.45
CA ILE A 356 -1.67 -6.16 1.70
C ILE A 356 -1.39 -6.26 3.20
N VAL A 357 -1.65 -5.21 3.98
CA VAL A 357 -1.50 -5.27 5.44
C VAL A 357 -2.42 -6.32 6.05
N GLN A 358 -3.68 -6.38 5.62
CA GLN A 358 -4.63 -7.40 6.05
C GLN A 358 -4.12 -8.81 5.71
N GLU A 359 -3.75 -9.04 4.45
CA GLU A 359 -3.29 -10.34 3.97
C GLU A 359 -1.99 -10.78 4.66
N ARG A 360 -1.08 -9.85 4.97
CA ARG A 360 0.11 -10.13 5.77
C ARG A 360 -0.22 -10.50 7.22
N LEU A 361 -1.16 -9.82 7.86
CA LEU A 361 -1.61 -10.17 9.20
C LEU A 361 -2.22 -11.58 9.23
N GLU A 362 -2.99 -11.95 8.21
CA GLU A 362 -3.60 -13.27 8.08
C GLU A 362 -2.54 -14.36 7.82
N ARG A 363 -1.60 -14.15 6.87
CA ARG A 363 -0.66 -15.20 6.44
C ARG A 363 0.61 -15.28 7.28
N GLU A 364 1.21 -14.14 7.67
CA GLU A 364 2.48 -14.11 8.39
C GLU A 364 2.29 -14.26 9.91
N PHE A 365 1.13 -13.80 10.43
CA PHE A 365 0.86 -13.73 11.87
C PHE A 365 -0.34 -14.59 12.30
N ASP A 366 -0.96 -15.33 11.38
CA ASP A 366 -2.09 -16.25 11.66
C ASP A 366 -3.25 -15.55 12.39
N GLN A 367 -3.63 -14.34 11.89
CA GLN A 367 -4.71 -13.57 12.46
C GLN A 367 -5.98 -13.71 11.63
N ASP A 368 -7.09 -14.11 12.26
CA ASP A 368 -8.42 -14.08 11.65
C ASP A 368 -9.07 -12.72 11.90
N LEU A 369 -9.29 -11.94 10.81
CA LEU A 369 -9.67 -10.53 10.91
C LEU A 369 -11.03 -10.21 10.30
N ILE A 370 -11.76 -9.31 10.95
CA ILE A 370 -12.89 -8.59 10.38
C ILE A 370 -12.42 -7.17 10.04
N THR A 371 -12.48 -6.82 8.76
CA THR A 371 -12.10 -5.49 8.27
C THR A 371 -13.35 -4.67 7.97
N THR A 372 -13.43 -3.43 8.48
CA THR A 372 -14.52 -2.52 8.15
C THR A 372 -14.25 -1.83 6.81
N ALA A 373 -15.30 -1.25 6.22
CA ALA A 373 -15.17 -0.46 5.00
C ALA A 373 -14.14 0.67 5.17
N PRO A 374 -13.24 0.90 4.17
CA PRO A 374 -12.30 2.00 4.22
C PRO A 374 -13.03 3.34 4.20
N SER A 375 -12.48 4.29 4.93
CA SER A 375 -12.95 5.67 4.97
C SER A 375 -11.76 6.62 4.82
N VAL A 376 -12.05 7.83 4.32
CA VAL A 376 -11.09 8.93 4.28
C VAL A 376 -11.25 9.82 5.49
N VAL A 377 -10.28 10.71 5.72
CA VAL A 377 -10.37 11.72 6.79
C VAL A 377 -11.25 12.87 6.32
N TYR A 378 -12.31 13.17 7.08
CA TYR A 378 -13.13 14.37 6.87
C TYR A 378 -12.77 15.43 7.89
N GLN A 379 -12.79 16.70 7.48
CA GLN A 379 -12.74 17.83 8.41
C GLN A 379 -14.15 18.32 8.67
N VAL A 380 -14.55 18.33 9.93
CA VAL A 380 -15.88 18.76 10.37
C VAL A 380 -15.74 20.01 11.21
N GLU A 381 -16.23 21.14 10.69
CA GLU A 381 -16.33 22.39 11.42
C GLU A 381 -17.64 22.44 12.20
N LEU A 382 -17.52 22.60 13.51
CA LEU A 382 -18.65 22.72 14.41
C LEU A 382 -19.16 24.16 14.47
N ASN A 383 -20.39 24.35 15.01
CA ASN A 383 -21.00 25.66 15.17
C ASN A 383 -20.22 26.60 16.10
N ASP A 384 -19.36 26.07 16.97
CA ASP A 384 -18.46 26.83 17.86
C ASP A 384 -17.12 27.19 17.19
N GLY A 385 -16.91 26.83 15.93
CA GLY A 385 -15.67 27.06 15.18
C GLY A 385 -14.58 26.00 15.36
N THR A 386 -14.82 24.96 16.17
CA THR A 386 -13.87 23.87 16.36
C THR A 386 -13.84 23.01 15.10
N VAL A 387 -12.64 22.68 14.59
CA VAL A 387 -12.45 21.77 13.46
C VAL A 387 -11.99 20.41 13.99
N LEU A 388 -12.80 19.38 13.74
CA LEU A 388 -12.52 18.00 14.09
C LEU A 388 -12.06 17.23 12.86
N GLN A 389 -11.11 16.33 13.04
CA GLN A 389 -10.75 15.32 12.05
C GLN A 389 -11.55 14.05 12.34
N VAL A 390 -12.34 13.61 11.37
CA VAL A 390 -13.21 12.44 11.50
C VAL A 390 -12.73 11.36 10.54
N GLU A 391 -12.05 10.36 11.08
CA GLU A 391 -11.51 9.20 10.35
C GLU A 391 -12.50 8.03 10.36
N ASN A 392 -13.35 7.95 11.39
CA ASN A 392 -14.35 6.92 11.54
C ASN A 392 -15.75 7.52 11.40
N PRO A 393 -16.59 7.03 10.46
CA PRO A 393 -17.96 7.49 10.30
C PRO A 393 -18.79 7.44 11.59
N SER A 394 -18.54 6.47 12.49
CA SER A 394 -19.28 6.36 13.76
C SER A 394 -19.02 7.54 14.71
N LYS A 395 -17.84 8.20 14.60
CA LYS A 395 -17.43 9.36 15.39
C LYS A 395 -17.94 10.70 14.83
N MET A 396 -18.73 10.67 13.74
CA MET A 396 -19.32 11.88 13.16
C MET A 396 -20.23 12.55 14.20
N PRO A 397 -20.04 13.87 14.48
CA PRO A 397 -20.92 14.61 15.38
C PRO A 397 -22.38 14.65 14.90
N ASP A 398 -23.29 14.95 15.81
CA ASP A 398 -24.71 15.15 15.48
C ASP A 398 -24.87 16.30 14.46
N LEU A 399 -25.74 16.10 13.47
CA LEU A 399 -25.96 17.04 12.37
C LEU A 399 -26.26 18.47 12.83
N GLY A 400 -26.97 18.64 13.97
CA GLY A 400 -27.29 19.93 14.54
C GLY A 400 -26.10 20.73 15.07
N ARG A 401 -24.96 20.11 15.30
CA ARG A 401 -23.71 20.72 15.76
C ARG A 401 -22.73 21.05 14.64
N ILE A 402 -22.98 20.52 13.45
CA ILE A 402 -22.08 20.66 12.30
C ILE A 402 -22.42 21.93 11.55
N ARG A 403 -21.43 22.77 11.31
CA ARG A 403 -21.51 23.93 10.43
C ARG A 403 -21.18 23.57 8.99
N GLU A 404 -20.06 22.86 8.80
CA GLU A 404 -19.55 22.49 7.48
C GLU A 404 -18.78 21.18 7.55
N ILE A 405 -18.87 20.36 6.50
CA ILE A 405 -18.04 19.17 6.33
C ILE A 405 -17.17 19.40 5.10
N ARG A 406 -15.87 19.12 5.24
CA ARG A 406 -14.90 19.18 4.14
C ARG A 406 -14.36 17.80 3.86
N GLU A 407 -14.36 17.42 2.58
CA GLU A 407 -13.79 16.19 2.10
C GLU A 407 -12.41 16.41 1.48
N PRO A 408 -11.50 15.41 1.52
CA PRO A 408 -10.20 15.51 0.86
C PRO A 408 -10.36 15.40 -0.66
N ILE A 409 -9.80 16.39 -1.37
CA ILE A 409 -9.73 16.44 -2.82
C ILE A 409 -8.31 16.09 -3.25
N VAL A 410 -8.19 15.28 -4.26
CA VAL A 410 -6.92 14.90 -4.88
C VAL A 410 -6.88 15.36 -6.34
N THR A 411 -5.67 15.69 -6.80
CA THR A 411 -5.39 15.85 -8.22
C THR A 411 -5.03 14.48 -8.78
N VAL A 412 -5.74 14.04 -9.82
CA VAL A 412 -5.55 12.74 -10.46
C VAL A 412 -5.04 12.92 -11.88
N HIS A 413 -3.96 12.24 -12.20
CA HIS A 413 -3.40 12.16 -13.53
C HIS A 413 -3.74 10.79 -14.13
N LEU A 414 -4.47 10.79 -15.23
CA LEU A 414 -4.94 9.61 -15.95
C LEU A 414 -4.23 9.54 -17.30
N TYR A 415 -3.50 8.46 -17.54
CA TYR A 415 -2.79 8.21 -18.80
C TYR A 415 -3.45 7.06 -19.55
N MET A 416 -3.74 7.26 -20.83
CA MET A 416 -4.43 6.26 -21.65
C MET A 416 -4.27 6.51 -23.14
N PRO A 417 -4.42 5.49 -24.01
CA PRO A 417 -4.62 5.66 -25.44
C PRO A 417 -5.88 6.46 -25.76
N GLN A 418 -5.85 7.24 -26.85
CA GLN A 418 -6.92 8.15 -27.24
C GLN A 418 -8.32 7.49 -27.33
N GLU A 419 -8.39 6.21 -27.70
CA GLU A 419 -9.66 5.48 -27.84
C GLU A 419 -10.43 5.31 -26.52
N TYR A 420 -9.76 5.39 -25.36
CA TYR A 420 -10.35 5.21 -24.02
C TYR A 420 -10.72 6.53 -23.33
N VAL A 421 -10.39 7.69 -23.93
CA VAL A 421 -10.64 9.01 -23.32
C VAL A 421 -12.12 9.20 -22.98
N GLY A 422 -13.03 8.89 -23.91
CA GLY A 422 -14.48 9.05 -23.69
C GLY A 422 -15.02 8.24 -22.51
N PRO A 423 -14.81 6.92 -22.48
CA PRO A 423 -15.19 6.07 -21.32
C PRO A 423 -14.59 6.53 -19.99
N VAL A 424 -13.31 6.90 -19.97
CA VAL A 424 -12.63 7.36 -18.75
C VAL A 424 -13.15 8.71 -18.27
N MET A 425 -13.40 9.68 -19.19
CA MET A 425 -14.04 10.95 -18.83
C MET A 425 -15.45 10.72 -18.24
N THR A 426 -16.21 9.79 -18.81
CA THR A 426 -17.54 9.45 -18.28
C THR A 426 -17.45 8.91 -16.87
N LEU A 427 -16.51 7.98 -16.60
CA LEU A 427 -16.26 7.45 -15.26
C LEU A 427 -15.85 8.56 -14.28
N ALA A 428 -14.90 9.41 -14.65
CA ALA A 428 -14.42 10.50 -13.77
C ALA A 428 -15.56 11.47 -13.42
N ASN A 429 -16.41 11.82 -14.39
CA ASN A 429 -17.56 12.70 -14.16
C ASN A 429 -18.62 12.04 -13.25
N GLN A 430 -18.88 10.73 -13.37
CA GLN A 430 -19.77 9.99 -12.48
C GLN A 430 -19.25 10.00 -11.03
N LYS A 431 -17.94 10.02 -10.85
CA LYS A 431 -17.26 10.11 -9.54
C LYS A 431 -17.01 11.55 -9.09
N ARG A 432 -17.83 12.49 -9.53
CA ARG A 432 -17.81 13.92 -9.15
C ARG A 432 -16.50 14.64 -9.55
N GLY A 433 -15.81 14.12 -10.57
CA GLY A 433 -14.55 14.69 -11.05
C GLY A 433 -14.75 16.02 -11.77
N VAL A 434 -13.80 16.93 -11.57
CA VAL A 434 -13.70 18.20 -12.31
C VAL A 434 -12.46 18.14 -13.18
N GLN A 435 -12.65 18.19 -14.50
CA GLN A 435 -11.53 18.18 -15.44
C GLN A 435 -10.75 19.51 -15.36
N LEU A 436 -9.44 19.41 -15.17
CA LEU A 436 -8.54 20.58 -15.17
C LEU A 436 -7.82 20.74 -16.51
N ASN A 437 -7.29 19.63 -17.04
CA ASN A 437 -6.48 19.67 -18.25
C ASN A 437 -6.64 18.39 -19.07
N MET A 438 -6.33 18.50 -20.36
CA MET A 438 -6.17 17.37 -21.28
C MET A 438 -5.00 17.69 -22.21
N ALA A 439 -3.98 16.84 -22.19
CA ALA A 439 -2.80 16.96 -23.02
C ALA A 439 -2.63 15.70 -23.88
N TYR A 440 -2.19 15.91 -25.13
CA TYR A 440 -1.92 14.84 -26.08
C TYR A 440 -0.41 14.67 -26.21
N HIS A 441 0.07 13.48 -25.98
CA HIS A 441 1.47 13.09 -26.15
C HIS A 441 1.53 11.93 -27.14
N GLY A 442 1.68 12.25 -28.42
CA GLY A 442 1.60 11.27 -29.51
C GLY A 442 0.24 10.55 -29.53
N ARG A 443 0.23 9.24 -29.22
CA ARG A 443 -0.99 8.43 -29.13
C ARG A 443 -1.57 8.36 -27.73
N GLN A 444 -0.82 8.78 -26.73
CA GLN A 444 -1.25 8.81 -25.33
C GLN A 444 -1.94 10.14 -25.02
N VAL A 445 -2.92 10.08 -24.15
CA VAL A 445 -3.63 11.24 -23.64
C VAL A 445 -3.50 11.27 -22.14
N MET A 446 -3.09 12.40 -21.60
CA MET A 446 -3.07 12.68 -20.18
C MET A 446 -4.27 13.54 -19.83
N LEU A 447 -5.14 13.04 -18.97
CA LEU A 447 -6.23 13.80 -18.37
C LEU A 447 -5.86 14.15 -16.92
N THR A 448 -6.04 15.41 -16.55
CA THR A 448 -5.89 15.87 -15.17
C THR A 448 -7.26 16.22 -14.61
N TYR A 449 -7.63 15.57 -13.50
CA TYR A 449 -8.90 15.76 -12.81
C TYR A 449 -8.68 16.13 -11.35
N GLU A 450 -9.60 16.86 -10.77
CA GLU A 450 -9.82 16.88 -9.31
C GLU A 450 -10.93 15.92 -8.98
N LEU A 451 -10.66 15.01 -8.04
CA LEU A 451 -11.62 14.01 -7.58
C LEU A 451 -11.65 13.99 -6.04
N PRO A 452 -12.81 13.75 -5.44
CA PRO A 452 -12.86 13.42 -4.02
C PRO A 452 -12.17 12.08 -3.75
N LEU A 453 -11.27 12.04 -2.77
CA LEU A 453 -10.53 10.82 -2.45
C LEU A 453 -11.46 9.66 -2.07
N ALA A 454 -12.59 9.96 -1.40
CA ALA A 454 -13.60 8.95 -1.06
C ALA A 454 -14.19 8.19 -2.27
N GLU A 455 -14.25 8.84 -3.43
CA GLU A 455 -14.75 8.21 -4.66
C GLU A 455 -13.69 7.33 -5.35
N ILE A 456 -12.41 7.57 -5.05
CA ILE A 456 -11.28 6.79 -5.59
C ILE A 456 -11.08 5.51 -4.79
N VAL A 457 -11.09 5.63 -3.46
CA VAL A 457 -10.72 4.56 -2.53
C VAL A 457 -11.61 3.32 -2.65
N LEU A 458 -12.86 3.44 -3.08
CA LEU A 458 -13.78 2.30 -3.10
C LEU A 458 -13.60 1.40 -4.34
N ASP A 459 -13.72 1.95 -5.54
CA ASP A 459 -13.86 1.14 -6.76
C ASP A 459 -13.33 1.81 -8.05
N PHE A 460 -12.77 3.02 -7.94
CA PHE A 460 -12.39 3.79 -9.12
C PHE A 460 -11.29 3.10 -9.94
N PHE A 461 -10.29 2.51 -9.29
CA PHE A 461 -9.18 1.85 -9.98
C PHE A 461 -9.65 0.65 -10.79
N ASP A 462 -10.49 -0.19 -10.21
CA ASP A 462 -11.04 -1.38 -10.88
C ASP A 462 -11.93 -1.00 -12.06
N LYS A 463 -12.78 0.01 -11.86
CA LYS A 463 -13.61 0.57 -12.93
C LYS A 463 -12.76 1.21 -14.04
N LEU A 464 -11.69 1.93 -13.69
CA LEU A 464 -10.76 2.51 -14.65
C LEU A 464 -10.12 1.42 -15.53
N LYS A 465 -9.61 0.35 -14.91
CA LYS A 465 -9.04 -0.80 -15.62
C LYS A 465 -10.10 -1.49 -16.49
N SER A 466 -11.31 -1.65 -16.00
CA SER A 466 -12.40 -2.27 -16.74
C SER A 466 -12.79 -1.45 -17.99
N VAL A 467 -13.04 -0.14 -17.86
CA VAL A 467 -13.48 0.71 -18.99
C VAL A 467 -12.38 0.94 -20.02
N SER A 468 -11.12 0.81 -19.63
CA SER A 468 -9.96 0.97 -20.51
C SER A 468 -9.35 -0.36 -20.95
N ARG A 469 -9.95 -1.50 -20.63
CA ARG A 469 -9.40 -2.85 -20.90
C ARG A 469 -7.96 -3.03 -20.37
N GLY A 470 -7.65 -2.39 -19.24
CA GLY A 470 -6.33 -2.44 -18.63
C GLY A 470 -5.34 -1.39 -19.13
N TYR A 471 -5.66 -0.63 -20.16
CA TYR A 471 -4.72 0.33 -20.78
C TYR A 471 -4.60 1.68 -20.05
N ALA A 472 -5.55 2.06 -19.20
CA ALA A 472 -5.43 3.29 -18.45
C ALA A 472 -4.65 3.07 -17.16
N SER A 473 -3.75 3.99 -16.86
CA SER A 473 -3.07 4.11 -15.59
C SER A 473 -3.41 5.42 -14.91
N MET A 474 -3.27 5.46 -13.58
CA MET A 474 -3.50 6.66 -12.80
C MET A 474 -2.44 6.84 -11.73
N ASP A 475 -2.22 8.10 -11.41
CA ASP A 475 -1.51 8.56 -10.23
C ASP A 475 -2.32 9.69 -9.59
N TYR A 476 -2.18 9.90 -8.27
CA TYR A 476 -2.89 10.95 -7.58
C TYR A 476 -2.08 11.54 -6.44
N GLU A 477 -2.31 12.82 -6.17
CA GLU A 477 -1.71 13.55 -5.06
C GLU A 477 -2.78 14.32 -4.28
N PHE A 478 -2.60 14.41 -2.96
CA PHE A 478 -3.48 15.22 -2.11
C PHE A 478 -3.36 16.70 -2.49
N LYS A 479 -4.50 17.37 -2.67
CA LYS A 479 -4.56 18.78 -2.99
C LYS A 479 -5.01 19.63 -1.79
N GLU A 480 -6.24 19.43 -1.35
CA GLU A 480 -6.87 20.27 -0.32
C GLU A 480 -8.09 19.60 0.32
N TYR A 481 -8.57 20.18 1.40
CA TYR A 481 -9.91 19.89 1.91
C TYR A 481 -10.92 20.90 1.36
N ARG A 482 -12.04 20.41 0.82
CA ARG A 482 -13.08 21.23 0.19
C ARG A 482 -14.45 20.94 0.80
N ALA A 483 -15.25 22.00 1.03
CA ALA A 483 -16.61 21.87 1.53
C ALA A 483 -17.45 20.99 0.60
N ALA A 484 -18.18 20.03 1.18
CA ALA A 484 -19.00 19.09 0.44
C ALA A 484 -20.29 18.74 1.20
N ASP A 485 -21.37 18.51 0.44
CA ASP A 485 -22.64 18.06 1.00
C ASP A 485 -22.64 16.54 1.18
N VAL A 486 -21.85 16.09 2.15
CA VAL A 486 -21.77 14.68 2.53
C VAL A 486 -22.58 14.41 3.79
N VAL A 487 -23.11 13.19 3.88
CA VAL A 487 -23.94 12.75 5.01
C VAL A 487 -23.51 11.37 5.49
N LYS A 488 -23.67 11.16 6.80
CA LYS A 488 -23.50 9.84 7.38
C LYS A 488 -24.76 9.01 7.14
N VAL A 489 -24.58 7.82 6.61
CA VAL A 489 -25.61 6.80 6.46
C VAL A 489 -25.33 5.69 7.46
N ASP A 490 -26.21 5.52 8.43
CA ASP A 490 -26.18 4.44 9.41
C ASP A 490 -26.95 3.23 8.92
N LEU A 491 -26.40 2.05 9.15
CA LEU A 491 -27.10 0.78 8.96
C LEU A 491 -27.70 0.29 10.27
N LEU A 492 -28.97 -0.06 10.23
CA LEU A 492 -29.69 -0.62 11.36
C LEU A 492 -30.15 -2.04 11.02
N ILE A 493 -29.88 -2.96 11.94
CA ILE A 493 -30.36 -4.35 11.86
C ILE A 493 -31.35 -4.57 13.01
N ASN A 494 -32.60 -4.84 12.64
CA ASN A 494 -33.72 -4.92 13.61
C ASN A 494 -33.96 -3.66 14.46
N GLY A 495 -33.45 -2.52 14.03
CA GLY A 495 -33.55 -1.24 14.75
C GLY A 495 -32.29 -0.86 15.52
N ASP A 496 -31.34 -1.79 15.70
CA ASP A 496 -30.07 -1.53 16.36
C ASP A 496 -29.04 -1.03 15.34
N ARG A 497 -28.37 0.06 15.63
CA ARG A 497 -27.29 0.59 14.78
C ARG A 497 -26.07 -0.32 14.83
N VAL A 498 -25.50 -0.60 13.67
CA VAL A 498 -24.22 -1.31 13.54
C VAL A 498 -23.19 -0.27 13.15
N ASP A 499 -22.43 0.20 14.13
CA ASP A 499 -21.44 1.27 13.98
C ASP A 499 -20.36 0.98 12.93
N ALA A 500 -19.91 -0.27 12.87
CA ALA A 500 -18.92 -0.75 11.90
C ALA A 500 -19.41 -0.72 10.43
N LEU A 501 -20.71 -0.59 10.19
CA LEU A 501 -21.32 -0.52 8.86
C LEU A 501 -21.76 0.89 8.45
N SER A 502 -21.44 1.91 9.27
CA SER A 502 -21.73 3.32 8.95
C SER A 502 -20.79 3.82 7.86
N ILE A 503 -21.34 4.56 6.88
CA ILE A 503 -20.57 5.14 5.78
C ILE A 503 -20.87 6.64 5.63
N ILE A 504 -19.92 7.39 5.07
CA ILE A 504 -20.11 8.78 4.68
C ILE A 504 -20.18 8.84 3.17
N VAL A 505 -21.25 9.41 2.65
CA VAL A 505 -21.52 9.51 1.20
C VAL A 505 -22.05 10.89 0.85
N HIS A 506 -21.88 11.29 -0.41
CA HIS A 506 -22.50 12.52 -0.92
C HIS A 506 -24.04 12.42 -0.85
N ARG A 507 -24.71 13.50 -0.39
CA ARG A 507 -26.16 13.50 -0.16
C ARG A 507 -26.98 13.05 -1.38
N ALA A 508 -26.59 13.50 -2.58
CA ALA A 508 -27.29 13.14 -3.82
C ALA A 508 -27.26 11.62 -4.09
N GLN A 509 -26.21 10.92 -3.64
CA GLN A 509 -26.05 9.47 -3.85
C GLN A 509 -26.55 8.64 -2.64
N SER A 510 -26.89 9.29 -1.54
CA SER A 510 -27.18 8.60 -0.27
C SER A 510 -28.31 7.58 -0.37
N GLN A 511 -29.38 7.88 -1.14
CA GLN A 511 -30.50 6.94 -1.35
C GLN A 511 -30.10 5.72 -2.18
N VAL A 512 -29.33 5.93 -3.25
CA VAL A 512 -28.89 4.85 -4.16
C VAL A 512 -27.94 3.94 -3.40
N ARG A 513 -26.91 4.52 -2.78
CA ARG A 513 -25.91 3.78 -1.96
C ARG A 513 -26.57 3.07 -0.78
N GLY A 514 -27.42 3.75 -0.02
CA GLY A 514 -28.12 3.16 1.12
C GLY A 514 -29.00 1.96 0.73
N ARG A 515 -29.67 2.03 -0.43
CA ARG A 515 -30.47 0.92 -0.95
C ARG A 515 -29.59 -0.25 -1.40
N ALA A 516 -28.53 0.04 -2.13
CA ALA A 516 -27.60 -0.97 -2.64
C ALA A 516 -26.89 -1.71 -1.50
N VAL A 517 -26.42 -1.02 -0.48
CA VAL A 517 -25.84 -1.62 0.73
C VAL A 517 -26.86 -2.49 1.47
N ALA A 518 -28.09 -2.00 1.68
CA ALA A 518 -29.14 -2.79 2.36
C ALA A 518 -29.51 -4.05 1.57
N ALA A 519 -29.55 -3.96 0.24
CA ALA A 519 -29.82 -5.11 -0.64
C ALA A 519 -28.69 -6.15 -0.57
N LYS A 520 -27.43 -5.71 -0.61
CA LYS A 520 -26.25 -6.58 -0.51
C LYS A 520 -26.20 -7.27 0.85
N MET A 521 -26.43 -6.53 1.94
CA MET A 521 -26.54 -7.09 3.28
C MET A 521 -27.63 -8.16 3.41
N ARG A 522 -28.76 -7.97 2.74
CA ARG A 522 -29.82 -8.99 2.69
C ARG A 522 -29.36 -10.28 2.03
N GLU A 523 -28.48 -10.22 1.06
CA GLU A 523 -27.93 -11.40 0.38
C GLU A 523 -26.94 -12.16 1.27
N GLN A 524 -26.12 -11.44 2.04
CA GLN A 524 -25.05 -12.01 2.87
C GLN A 524 -25.57 -12.54 4.21
N ILE A 525 -26.54 -11.87 4.83
CA ILE A 525 -27.07 -12.30 6.14
C ILE A 525 -27.97 -13.53 5.95
N PRO A 526 -27.67 -14.67 6.60
CA PRO A 526 -28.47 -15.88 6.46
C PRO A 526 -29.86 -15.72 7.10
N ARG A 527 -30.82 -16.46 6.59
CA ARG A 527 -32.19 -16.50 7.17
C ARG A 527 -32.14 -17.06 8.57
N GLN A 528 -32.70 -16.33 9.50
CA GLN A 528 -32.79 -16.71 10.91
C GLN A 528 -34.24 -17.17 11.28
N MET A 529 -34.43 -17.57 12.54
CA MET A 529 -35.74 -18.05 13.01
C MET A 529 -36.81 -16.96 13.12
N TYR A 530 -36.41 -15.68 12.91
CA TYR A 530 -37.28 -14.49 12.91
C TYR A 530 -36.99 -13.60 11.71
N ASP A 531 -37.88 -12.67 11.40
CA ASP A 531 -37.70 -11.73 10.30
C ASP A 531 -36.63 -10.69 10.71
N VAL A 532 -35.63 -10.48 9.86
CA VAL A 532 -34.59 -9.47 10.07
C VAL A 532 -34.87 -8.28 9.16
N ALA A 533 -34.96 -7.09 9.75
CA ALA A 533 -35.11 -5.84 9.02
C ALA A 533 -33.75 -5.16 8.91
N ILE A 534 -33.32 -4.86 7.70
CA ILE A 534 -32.10 -4.10 7.40
C ILE A 534 -32.56 -2.74 6.91
N GLN A 535 -32.06 -1.67 7.52
CA GLN A 535 -32.47 -0.30 7.21
C GLN A 535 -31.23 0.59 7.06
N ALA A 536 -31.23 1.45 6.05
CA ALA A 536 -30.27 2.53 5.92
C ALA A 536 -30.97 3.82 6.35
N ALA A 537 -30.30 4.64 7.19
CA ALA A 537 -30.87 5.85 7.74
C ALA A 537 -29.87 7.01 7.75
N ILE A 538 -30.38 8.24 7.57
CA ILE A 538 -29.66 9.49 7.79
C ILE A 538 -30.25 10.15 9.04
N GLY A 539 -29.52 10.11 10.15
CA GLY A 539 -30.07 10.54 11.45
C GLY A 539 -31.28 9.68 11.85
N ALA A 540 -32.47 10.28 11.96
CA ALA A 540 -33.73 9.59 12.28
C ALA A 540 -34.50 9.11 11.03
N ASN A 541 -34.11 9.56 9.84
CA ASN A 541 -34.85 9.28 8.61
C ASN A 541 -34.37 8.01 7.93
N ILE A 542 -35.26 7.00 7.78
CA ILE A 542 -34.98 5.78 7.05
C ILE A 542 -35.09 6.07 5.55
N ILE A 543 -33.98 5.86 4.81
CA ILE A 543 -33.88 6.10 3.36
C ILE A 543 -34.03 4.83 2.52
N ALA A 544 -33.74 3.65 3.12
CA ALA A 544 -33.91 2.37 2.46
C ALA A 544 -34.24 1.29 3.51
N ARG A 545 -34.97 0.25 3.06
CA ARG A 545 -35.33 -0.89 3.91
C ARG A 545 -35.41 -2.17 3.10
N GLU A 546 -34.76 -3.21 3.61
CA GLU A 546 -34.83 -4.58 3.14
C GLU A 546 -35.26 -5.51 4.29
N ASN A 547 -35.85 -6.64 3.94
CA ASN A 547 -36.30 -7.61 4.94
C ASN A 547 -35.86 -9.02 4.55
N ILE A 548 -35.26 -9.73 5.50
CA ILE A 548 -34.96 -11.17 5.40
C ILE A 548 -36.08 -11.92 6.09
N LYS A 549 -36.80 -12.73 5.33
CA LYS A 549 -37.91 -13.53 5.89
C LYS A 549 -37.38 -14.68 6.74
N ALA A 550 -37.98 -14.88 7.91
CA ALA A 550 -37.63 -15.98 8.80
C ALA A 550 -37.68 -17.35 8.14
N LEU A 551 -36.87 -18.27 8.60
CA LEU A 551 -37.01 -19.68 8.27
C LEU A 551 -38.41 -20.16 8.63
N ARG A 552 -39.11 -20.72 7.69
CA ARG A 552 -40.47 -21.25 7.91
C ARG A 552 -40.41 -22.76 8.05
N LYS A 553 -40.66 -23.25 9.24
CA LYS A 553 -41.07 -24.65 9.41
C LYS A 553 -42.46 -24.80 8.85
N ASN A 554 -42.67 -25.75 7.94
CA ASN A 554 -44.03 -26.02 7.41
C ASN A 554 -44.90 -26.69 8.49
N VAL A 555 -45.47 -25.85 9.37
CA VAL A 555 -46.31 -26.34 10.49
C VAL A 555 -47.62 -26.92 10.01
N LEU A 556 -47.97 -26.70 8.72
CA LEU A 556 -49.19 -27.21 8.09
C LEU A 556 -48.98 -28.56 7.39
N ALA A 557 -47.74 -29.01 7.20
CA ALA A 557 -47.43 -30.26 6.50
C ALA A 557 -48.09 -31.52 7.13
N LYS A 558 -48.37 -31.47 8.44
CA LYS A 558 -49.06 -32.54 9.17
C LYS A 558 -50.56 -32.32 9.36
N CYS A 559 -51.14 -31.26 8.75
CA CYS A 559 -52.56 -30.98 8.84
C CYS A 559 -53.27 -31.64 7.66
N TYR A 560 -53.71 -32.88 7.84
CA TYR A 560 -54.62 -33.56 6.91
C TYR A 560 -56.03 -33.06 7.16
N GLY A 561 -56.72 -32.57 6.09
CA GLY A 561 -58.12 -32.14 6.11
C GLY A 561 -58.34 -30.63 6.18
N GLY A 562 -59.56 -30.21 5.96
CA GLY A 562 -59.98 -28.81 5.75
C GLY A 562 -60.17 -27.96 7.01
N ASP A 563 -59.59 -28.30 8.17
CA ASP A 563 -59.78 -27.53 9.40
C ASP A 563 -59.00 -26.19 9.34
N ILE A 564 -59.70 -25.18 8.86
CA ILE A 564 -59.21 -23.81 8.68
C ILE A 564 -58.88 -23.19 10.04
N SER A 565 -59.65 -23.50 11.10
CA SER A 565 -59.43 -22.95 12.45
C SER A 565 -58.13 -23.42 13.06
N ARG A 566 -57.78 -24.69 12.89
CA ARG A 566 -56.55 -25.28 13.36
C ARG A 566 -55.32 -24.76 12.59
N LYS A 567 -55.46 -24.60 11.27
CA LYS A 567 -54.41 -23.98 10.42
C LYS A 567 -54.12 -22.53 10.86
N ARG A 568 -55.16 -21.74 11.09
CA ARG A 568 -55.05 -20.36 11.56
C ARG A 568 -54.36 -20.28 12.95
N LYS A 569 -54.79 -21.11 13.90
CA LYS A 569 -54.21 -21.17 15.25
C LYS A 569 -52.73 -21.55 15.25
N LEU A 570 -52.30 -22.50 14.39
CA LEU A 570 -50.91 -22.88 14.22
C LEU A 570 -50.04 -21.76 13.63
N LEU A 571 -50.58 -21.03 12.65
CA LEU A 571 -49.91 -19.88 12.05
C LEU A 571 -49.78 -18.71 13.03
N GLU A 572 -50.83 -18.44 13.83
CA GLU A 572 -50.79 -17.42 14.88
C GLU A 572 -49.79 -17.76 15.99
N LYS A 573 -49.72 -19.04 16.40
CA LYS A 573 -48.74 -19.52 17.38
C LYS A 573 -47.31 -19.44 16.85
N GLN A 574 -47.11 -19.73 15.56
CA GLN A 574 -45.83 -19.56 14.89
C GLN A 574 -45.41 -18.07 14.84
N LYS A 575 -46.34 -17.18 14.50
CA LYS A 575 -46.12 -15.73 14.46
C LYS A 575 -45.79 -15.15 15.84
N ALA A 576 -46.46 -15.61 16.90
CA ALA A 576 -46.18 -15.21 18.28
C ALA A 576 -44.82 -15.72 18.75
N GLY A 577 -44.45 -16.98 18.40
CA GLY A 577 -43.12 -17.54 18.70
C GLY A 577 -41.99 -16.75 18.04
N LYS A 578 -42.13 -16.37 16.78
CA LYS A 578 -41.18 -15.52 16.05
C LYS A 578 -41.00 -14.14 16.67
N LYS A 579 -42.10 -13.52 17.12
CA LYS A 579 -42.05 -12.23 17.81
C LYS A 579 -41.28 -12.30 19.12
N ARG A 580 -41.40 -13.40 19.88
CA ARG A 580 -40.62 -13.62 21.12
C ARG A 580 -39.14 -13.86 20.82
N MET A 581 -38.80 -14.64 19.80
CA MET A 581 -37.40 -14.90 19.39
C MET A 581 -36.70 -13.61 18.94
N LYS A 582 -37.40 -12.72 18.21
CA LYS A 582 -36.88 -11.41 17.84
C LYS A 582 -36.51 -10.52 19.02
N GLN A 583 -37.17 -10.70 20.18
CA GLN A 583 -36.89 -9.92 21.40
C GLN A 583 -35.70 -10.47 22.21
N ILE A 584 -35.26 -11.71 21.95
CA ILE A 584 -34.27 -12.42 22.76
C ILE A 584 -33.00 -12.71 21.94
N GLY A 585 -33.11 -12.82 20.59
CA GLY A 585 -32.00 -13.20 19.72
C GLY A 585 -31.26 -12.00 19.14
N THR A 586 -29.96 -11.99 19.24
CA THR A 586 -29.06 -11.14 18.44
C THR A 586 -28.99 -11.68 17.02
N VAL A 587 -28.88 -10.78 16.04
CA VAL A 587 -28.71 -11.17 14.64
C VAL A 587 -27.25 -11.51 14.43
N GLU A 588 -26.97 -12.73 13.99
CA GLU A 588 -25.62 -13.11 13.55
C GLU A 588 -25.34 -12.44 12.19
N VAL A 589 -24.34 -11.58 12.16
CA VAL A 589 -23.86 -10.90 10.94
C VAL A 589 -22.54 -11.57 10.55
N PRO A 590 -22.48 -12.26 9.42
CA PRO A 590 -21.25 -12.92 8.98
C PRO A 590 -20.20 -11.89 8.54
N GLN A 591 -18.95 -12.29 8.54
CA GLN A 591 -17.81 -11.44 8.17
C GLN A 591 -17.94 -10.85 6.76
N GLU A 592 -18.42 -11.65 5.82
CA GLU A 592 -18.62 -11.28 4.43
C GLU A 592 -19.61 -10.11 4.28
N ALA A 593 -20.50 -9.92 5.25
CA ALA A 593 -21.43 -8.79 5.26
C ALA A 593 -20.73 -7.45 5.50
N PHE A 594 -19.63 -7.41 6.25
CA PHE A 594 -18.84 -6.19 6.46
C PHE A 594 -18.05 -5.82 5.21
N LEU A 595 -17.56 -6.81 4.47
CA LEU A 595 -16.88 -6.61 3.19
C LEU A 595 -17.86 -6.29 2.04
N ALA A 596 -19.12 -6.69 2.16
CA ALA A 596 -20.14 -6.47 1.13
C ALA A 596 -20.39 -4.98 0.82
N ILE A 597 -20.07 -4.07 1.75
CA ILE A 597 -20.15 -2.63 1.53
C ILE A 597 -19.14 -2.16 0.48
N LEU A 598 -18.01 -2.83 0.37
CA LEU A 598 -16.96 -2.54 -0.63
C LEU A 598 -17.36 -2.95 -2.05
N GLN A 599 -18.25 -3.95 -2.17
CA GLN A 599 -18.66 -4.57 -3.43
C GLN A 599 -20.01 -4.04 -3.93
N VAL A 600 -20.44 -2.89 -3.47
CA VAL A 600 -21.68 -2.27 -3.94
C VAL A 600 -21.39 -1.57 -5.26
N ASP A 601 -21.85 -2.19 -6.35
CA ASP A 601 -21.87 -1.57 -7.67
C ASP A 601 -22.86 -0.40 -7.70
N ASP A 602 -22.48 0.70 -8.34
CA ASP A 602 -23.34 1.87 -8.56
C ASP A 602 -24.39 1.61 -9.63
#